data_89a25d93830217553cda26fd2320b9ea
#
_entry.id   89a25d93830217553cda26fd2320b9ea
#
_cell.length_a   1.000
_cell.length_b   1.000
_cell.length_c   1.000
_cell.angle_alpha   90.00
_cell.angle_beta   90.00
_cell.angle_gamma   90.00
#
_symmetry.space_group_name_H-M   'P 1'
#
loop_
_entity.id
_entity.type
_entity.pdbx_description
1 polymer ?
#
loop_
_entity_poly.entity_id
_entity_poly.type
_entity_poly.pdbx_seq_one_letter_code
_entity_poly.pdbx_strand_id
1 'polypeptide(L)'
;MTDKYDCCVIGAGAMGSATAYHLARSGKSVLLLEQFELGHVNGSSHGNSRIFRLSYEDTVYVSLARASKPLWLELEAEAKQKLFIPTGGLDLGEPGSPVFEDCMKAMRAENVGYEVLNSTQIRSRFPQFRIQDSMIGIYQDDTAVLNAVECVKAMAVLACRHGATLKENSRVVSIKENNGMVKIATEDEEFLASTLVISAGAWANSLLEHLGLTLPLQVRKEQYIFFAAHNPDMFKPGKMPVFLEYGRGASAIIGMYGFPLLEMNAVKVAAHQRGPYVRLTDRTFELERDGAAEVEAYVRERFDNDLGEIVEAQTCLYTNTPDLHFLIDKLPDHPNIIVSSPCSGHGFKFAILIGKIAAELATTGKSNYPISLFEISRMLAPN
;
A
#
# COMPACT_ATOMS: atom_id res chain seq x y z
N MET A 1 -22.99 -29.95 -5.15
CA MET A 1 -21.66 -30.15 -5.78
C MET A 1 -20.76 -29.01 -5.30
N THR A 2 -19.51 -29.28 -4.92
CA THR A 2 -18.59 -28.25 -4.50
C THR A 2 -18.12 -27.48 -5.73
N ASP A 3 -18.26 -26.17 -5.74
CA ASP A 3 -17.86 -25.32 -6.86
C ASP A 3 -16.34 -25.36 -7.04
N LYS A 4 -15.90 -25.46 -8.30
CA LYS A 4 -14.50 -25.53 -8.67
C LYS A 4 -14.06 -24.27 -9.41
N TYR A 5 -12.88 -23.77 -9.04
CA TYR A 5 -12.27 -22.58 -9.64
C TYR A 5 -10.81 -22.87 -10.05
N ASP A 6 -10.32 -22.16 -11.05
CA ASP A 6 -8.88 -22.17 -11.38
C ASP A 6 -8.09 -21.57 -10.22
N CYS A 7 -8.57 -20.45 -9.69
CA CYS A 7 -7.93 -19.73 -8.60
C CYS A 7 -8.94 -19.25 -7.55
N CYS A 8 -8.58 -19.41 -6.27
CA CYS A 8 -9.23 -18.71 -5.16
C CYS A 8 -8.28 -17.62 -4.62
N VAL A 9 -8.81 -16.44 -4.35
CA VAL A 9 -8.08 -15.33 -3.72
C VAL A 9 -8.77 -15.00 -2.41
N ILE A 10 -8.05 -15.02 -1.29
CA ILE A 10 -8.57 -14.68 0.03
C ILE A 10 -8.12 -13.27 0.41
N GLY A 11 -9.09 -12.40 0.66
CA GLY A 11 -8.96 -10.98 0.97
C GLY A 11 -9.19 -10.09 -0.25
N ALA A 12 -10.25 -9.26 -0.23
CA ALA A 12 -10.57 -8.29 -1.28
C ALA A 12 -10.00 -6.88 -0.98
N GLY A 13 -8.89 -6.80 -0.26
CA GLY A 13 -8.08 -5.59 -0.15
C GLY A 13 -7.34 -5.27 -1.46
N ALA A 14 -6.42 -4.32 -1.42
CA ALA A 14 -5.72 -3.83 -2.61
C ALA A 14 -5.02 -4.96 -3.40
N MET A 15 -4.31 -5.85 -2.71
CA MET A 15 -3.55 -6.93 -3.38
C MET A 15 -4.47 -8.01 -3.95
N GLY A 16 -5.47 -8.44 -3.18
CA GLY A 16 -6.36 -9.51 -3.64
C GLY A 16 -7.30 -9.06 -4.74
N SER A 17 -7.86 -7.85 -4.66
CA SER A 17 -8.68 -7.29 -5.74
C SER A 17 -7.88 -7.14 -7.03
N ALA A 18 -6.60 -6.68 -6.94
CA ALA A 18 -5.71 -6.62 -8.10
C ALA A 18 -5.39 -8.01 -8.67
N THR A 19 -5.13 -8.99 -7.80
CA THR A 19 -4.88 -10.38 -8.21
C THR A 19 -6.09 -10.97 -8.94
N ALA A 20 -7.29 -10.82 -8.36
CA ALA A 20 -8.53 -11.30 -8.97
C ALA A 20 -8.81 -10.62 -10.32
N TYR A 21 -8.56 -9.31 -10.42
CA TYR A 21 -8.68 -8.56 -11.67
C TYR A 21 -7.79 -9.14 -12.78
N HIS A 22 -6.50 -9.33 -12.50
CA HIS A 22 -5.58 -9.86 -13.51
C HIS A 22 -5.86 -11.32 -13.88
N LEU A 23 -6.22 -12.17 -12.92
CA LEU A 23 -6.60 -13.56 -13.16
C LEU A 23 -7.87 -13.65 -14.03
N ALA A 24 -8.94 -12.95 -13.65
CA ALA A 24 -10.20 -12.97 -14.37
C ALA A 24 -10.04 -12.40 -15.79
N ARG A 25 -9.32 -11.28 -15.94
CA ARG A 25 -8.99 -10.69 -17.24
C ARG A 25 -8.18 -11.63 -18.15
N SER A 26 -7.41 -12.56 -17.58
CA SER A 26 -6.71 -13.62 -18.32
C SER A 26 -7.58 -14.83 -18.67
N GLY A 27 -8.88 -14.78 -18.36
CA GLY A 27 -9.85 -15.84 -18.66
C GLY A 27 -9.90 -16.99 -17.65
N LYS A 28 -9.33 -16.78 -16.44
CA LYS A 28 -9.42 -17.79 -15.37
C LYS A 28 -10.74 -17.68 -14.62
N SER A 29 -11.29 -18.83 -14.19
CA SER A 29 -12.38 -18.86 -13.23
C SER A 29 -11.84 -18.52 -11.85
N VAL A 30 -12.31 -17.41 -11.26
CA VAL A 30 -11.77 -16.84 -10.02
C VAL A 30 -12.85 -16.72 -8.96
N LEU A 31 -12.54 -17.20 -7.75
CA LEU A 31 -13.29 -16.92 -6.53
C LEU A 31 -12.50 -15.90 -5.69
N LEU A 32 -13.12 -14.77 -5.38
CA LEU A 32 -12.57 -13.75 -4.46
C LEU A 32 -13.40 -13.77 -3.17
N LEU A 33 -12.77 -14.13 -2.05
CA LEU A 33 -13.41 -14.20 -0.73
C LEU A 33 -12.97 -13.02 0.14
N GLU A 34 -13.94 -12.33 0.74
CA GLU A 34 -13.72 -11.27 1.71
C GLU A 34 -14.50 -11.56 3.00
N GLN A 35 -13.85 -11.47 4.16
CA GLN A 35 -14.49 -11.73 5.45
C GLN A 35 -15.42 -10.61 5.91
N PHE A 36 -15.32 -9.43 5.32
CA PHE A 36 -16.13 -8.25 5.58
C PHE A 36 -16.83 -7.81 4.28
N GLU A 37 -17.30 -6.57 4.25
CA GLU A 37 -17.78 -5.92 3.02
C GLU A 37 -16.61 -5.29 2.25
N LEU A 38 -16.76 -5.19 0.93
CA LEU A 38 -15.77 -4.53 0.08
C LEU A 38 -15.63 -3.05 0.45
N GLY A 39 -14.40 -2.62 0.72
CA GLY A 39 -14.11 -1.25 1.13
C GLY A 39 -14.24 -1.01 2.64
N HIS A 40 -14.38 -2.04 3.44
CA HIS A 40 -14.39 -1.97 4.91
C HIS A 40 -13.16 -1.22 5.49
N VAL A 41 -13.29 -0.71 6.72
CA VAL A 41 -12.24 0.06 7.40
C VAL A 41 -11.34 -0.77 8.33
N ASN A 42 -11.56 -2.08 8.39
CA ASN A 42 -10.84 -2.96 9.33
C ASN A 42 -9.38 -3.24 8.93
N GLY A 43 -9.05 -3.13 7.65
CA GLY A 43 -7.74 -3.48 7.10
C GLY A 43 -6.80 -2.28 6.90
N SER A 44 -5.98 -2.40 5.84
CA SER A 44 -4.98 -1.39 5.45
C SER A 44 -5.35 -0.63 4.17
N SER A 45 -6.41 -1.04 3.47
CA SER A 45 -6.74 -0.54 2.11
C SER A 45 -7.79 0.56 2.09
N HIS A 46 -8.35 0.95 3.24
CA HIS A 46 -9.36 1.99 3.36
C HIS A 46 -8.78 3.41 3.28
N GLY A 47 -9.66 4.42 3.25
CA GLY A 47 -9.33 5.82 3.09
C GLY A 47 -9.10 6.20 1.62
N ASN A 48 -9.13 7.51 1.33
CA ASN A 48 -9.26 7.99 -0.05
C ASN A 48 -7.93 8.38 -0.70
N SER A 49 -6.82 8.30 0.04
CA SER A 49 -5.54 8.73 -0.49
C SER A 49 -4.40 7.78 -0.17
N ARG A 50 -3.60 7.43 -1.20
CA ARG A 50 -2.31 6.76 -1.09
C ARG A 50 -1.32 7.44 -2.03
N ILE A 51 -0.07 7.56 -1.57
CA ILE A 51 1.00 8.16 -2.37
C ILE A 51 1.43 7.18 -3.46
N PHE A 52 1.44 7.64 -4.70
CA PHE A 52 2.22 7.06 -5.77
C PHE A 52 3.50 7.88 -5.96
N ARG A 53 4.66 7.29 -5.79
CA ARG A 53 5.97 7.94 -5.95
C ARG A 53 7.01 6.98 -6.50
N LEU A 54 8.07 7.52 -7.08
CA LEU A 54 9.19 6.76 -7.65
C LEU A 54 10.48 6.90 -6.81
N SER A 55 10.49 7.79 -5.82
CA SER A 55 11.64 8.01 -4.94
C SER A 55 11.76 6.89 -3.90
N TYR A 56 12.67 5.96 -4.14
CA TYR A 56 13.05 4.87 -3.25
C TYR A 56 14.57 4.73 -3.24
N GLU A 57 15.11 4.26 -2.14
CA GLU A 57 16.54 3.98 -1.94
C GLU A 57 17.01 2.71 -2.67
N ASP A 58 16.11 1.82 -3.02
CA ASP A 58 16.39 0.57 -3.72
C ASP A 58 15.84 0.59 -5.15
N THR A 59 16.68 0.25 -6.13
CA THR A 59 16.34 0.19 -7.55
C THR A 59 15.20 -0.78 -7.87
N VAL A 60 15.04 -1.87 -7.09
CA VAL A 60 13.94 -2.81 -7.26
C VAL A 60 12.60 -2.10 -7.07
N TYR A 61 12.46 -1.29 -6.01
CA TYR A 61 11.23 -0.54 -5.78
C TYR A 61 11.00 0.56 -6.82
N VAL A 62 12.06 1.26 -7.27
CA VAL A 62 11.94 2.26 -8.34
C VAL A 62 11.43 1.60 -9.63
N SER A 63 12.04 0.47 -10.02
CA SER A 63 11.65 -0.32 -11.18
C SER A 63 10.19 -0.79 -11.11
N LEU A 64 9.78 -1.36 -9.98
CA LEU A 64 8.40 -1.80 -9.76
C LEU A 64 7.39 -0.64 -9.75
N ALA A 65 7.76 0.51 -9.17
CA ALA A 65 6.88 1.69 -9.18
C ALA A 65 6.70 2.22 -10.62
N ARG A 66 7.77 2.27 -11.42
CA ARG A 66 7.70 2.61 -12.86
C ARG A 66 6.77 1.65 -13.61
N ALA A 67 6.91 0.34 -13.38
CA ALA A 67 6.07 -0.67 -14.00
C ALA A 67 4.60 -0.61 -13.54
N SER A 68 4.32 -0.10 -12.34
CA SER A 68 2.97 0.05 -11.81
C SER A 68 2.19 1.21 -12.46
N LYS A 69 2.87 2.29 -12.84
CA LYS A 69 2.21 3.51 -13.36
C LYS A 69 1.32 3.25 -14.58
N PRO A 70 1.81 2.61 -15.67
CA PRO A 70 0.95 2.32 -16.82
C PRO A 70 -0.24 1.42 -16.48
N LEU A 71 -0.08 0.47 -15.54
CA LEU A 71 -1.17 -0.40 -15.12
C LEU A 71 -2.26 0.36 -14.35
N TRP A 72 -1.90 1.34 -13.53
CA TRP A 72 -2.86 2.23 -12.88
C TRP A 72 -3.64 3.07 -13.88
N LEU A 73 -2.97 3.61 -14.91
CA LEU A 73 -3.62 4.38 -15.96
C LEU A 73 -4.52 3.50 -16.85
N GLU A 74 -4.13 2.25 -17.10
CA GLU A 74 -4.96 1.27 -17.80
C GLU A 74 -6.22 0.95 -17.00
N LEU A 75 -6.10 0.71 -15.68
CA LEU A 75 -7.23 0.48 -14.79
C LEU A 75 -8.17 1.70 -14.77
N GLU A 76 -7.62 2.93 -14.67
CA GLU A 76 -8.38 4.17 -14.71
C GLU A 76 -9.21 4.28 -15.99
N ALA A 77 -8.60 3.98 -17.13
CA ALA A 77 -9.25 4.02 -18.43
C ALA A 77 -10.36 2.97 -18.56
N GLU A 78 -10.11 1.74 -18.10
CA GLU A 78 -11.10 0.65 -18.14
C GLU A 78 -12.26 0.90 -17.19
N ALA A 79 -11.99 1.38 -15.98
CA ALA A 79 -13.00 1.74 -14.99
C ALA A 79 -13.82 2.98 -15.38
N LYS A 80 -13.30 3.81 -16.30
CA LYS A 80 -13.86 5.13 -16.66
C LYS A 80 -14.06 6.04 -15.45
N GLN A 81 -13.12 5.99 -14.51
CA GLN A 81 -13.17 6.70 -13.24
C GLN A 81 -11.79 7.24 -12.90
N LYS A 82 -11.71 8.48 -12.39
CA LYS A 82 -10.44 9.09 -11.99
C LYS A 82 -9.88 8.43 -10.75
N LEU A 83 -8.79 7.70 -10.91
CA LEU A 83 -8.12 6.93 -9.85
C LEU A 83 -6.72 7.46 -9.53
N PHE A 84 -6.03 8.00 -10.52
CA PHE A 84 -4.67 8.50 -10.45
C PHE A 84 -4.68 10.03 -10.62
N ILE A 85 -4.37 10.76 -9.54
CA ILE A 85 -4.46 12.23 -9.47
C ILE A 85 -3.04 12.80 -9.43
N PRO A 86 -2.49 13.35 -10.53
CA PRO A 86 -1.18 13.98 -10.53
C PRO A 86 -1.13 15.17 -9.57
N THR A 87 -0.12 15.21 -8.72
CA THR A 87 0.09 16.27 -7.73
C THR A 87 1.50 16.82 -7.76
N GLY A 88 2.43 16.09 -8.35
CA GLY A 88 3.83 16.22 -8.04
C GLY A 88 4.13 15.71 -6.62
N GLY A 89 5.40 15.54 -6.32
CA GLY A 89 5.87 15.08 -5.01
C GLY A 89 7.10 15.83 -4.56
N LEU A 90 7.17 16.13 -3.29
CA LEU A 90 8.29 16.82 -2.65
C LEU A 90 8.80 15.98 -1.48
N ASP A 91 9.95 15.37 -1.65
CA ASP A 91 10.65 14.67 -0.57
C ASP A 91 11.61 15.66 0.10
N LEU A 92 11.39 15.96 1.38
CA LEU A 92 12.13 16.91 2.18
C LEU A 92 13.17 16.21 3.06
N GLY A 93 14.37 16.78 3.18
CA GLY A 93 15.41 16.24 4.05
C GLY A 93 16.63 17.14 4.16
N GLU A 94 17.67 16.63 4.83
CA GLU A 94 18.94 17.33 4.98
C GLU A 94 19.94 16.90 3.89
N PRO A 95 20.78 17.80 3.39
CA PRO A 95 21.85 17.47 2.44
C PRO A 95 22.78 16.41 3.01
N GLY A 96 23.21 15.45 2.19
CA GLY A 96 24.12 14.38 2.60
C GLY A 96 23.49 13.31 3.48
N SER A 97 22.18 13.33 3.68
CA SER A 97 21.47 12.21 4.29
C SER A 97 21.62 10.96 3.40
N PRO A 98 22.10 9.82 3.95
CA PRO A 98 22.31 8.60 3.16
C PRO A 98 21.09 8.18 2.35
N VAL A 99 19.89 8.21 2.95
CA VAL A 99 18.65 7.83 2.26
C VAL A 99 18.33 8.76 1.09
N PHE A 100 18.60 10.07 1.23
CA PHE A 100 18.42 11.03 0.14
C PHE A 100 19.35 10.74 -1.03
N GLU A 101 20.64 10.49 -0.73
CA GLU A 101 21.62 10.12 -1.73
C GLU A 101 21.29 8.79 -2.40
N ASP A 102 20.87 7.78 -1.64
CA ASP A 102 20.48 6.47 -2.17
C ASP A 102 19.21 6.57 -3.04
N CYS A 103 18.21 7.37 -2.63
CA CYS A 103 17.04 7.66 -3.47
C CYS A 103 17.44 8.29 -4.81
N MET A 104 18.30 9.33 -4.79
CA MET A 104 18.77 9.98 -6.01
C MET A 104 19.58 9.02 -6.89
N LYS A 105 20.40 8.17 -6.29
CA LYS A 105 21.20 7.16 -7.00
C LYS A 105 20.31 6.11 -7.65
N ALA A 106 19.34 5.57 -6.93
CA ALA A 106 18.40 4.57 -7.44
C ALA A 106 17.53 5.13 -8.58
N MET A 107 17.02 6.35 -8.42
CA MET A 107 16.25 7.03 -9.47
C MET A 107 17.08 7.26 -10.73
N ARG A 108 18.35 7.69 -10.59
CA ARG A 108 19.25 7.84 -11.75
C ARG A 108 19.50 6.53 -12.45
N ALA A 109 19.76 5.45 -11.71
CA ALA A 109 19.97 4.12 -12.26
C ALA A 109 18.78 3.61 -13.08
N GLU A 110 17.56 4.01 -12.66
CA GLU A 110 16.32 3.65 -13.32
C GLU A 110 15.81 4.70 -14.33
N ASN A 111 16.61 5.72 -14.66
CA ASN A 111 16.26 6.81 -15.58
C ASN A 111 14.97 7.55 -15.17
N VAL A 112 14.77 7.76 -13.87
CA VAL A 112 13.67 8.55 -13.32
C VAL A 112 14.11 10.01 -13.18
N GLY A 113 13.35 10.93 -13.79
CA GLY A 113 13.59 12.37 -13.69
C GLY A 113 13.22 12.92 -12.31
N TYR A 114 14.02 13.83 -11.81
CA TYR A 114 13.74 14.59 -10.60
C TYR A 114 14.50 15.93 -10.60
N GLU A 115 14.08 16.88 -9.79
CA GLU A 115 14.75 18.13 -9.51
C GLU A 115 15.25 18.15 -8.06
N VAL A 116 16.44 18.67 -7.81
CA VAL A 116 16.89 18.97 -6.44
C VAL A 116 16.69 20.46 -6.20
N LEU A 117 15.86 20.79 -5.21
CA LEU A 117 15.52 22.16 -4.85
C LEU A 117 16.19 22.53 -3.52
N ASN A 118 16.82 23.69 -3.48
CA ASN A 118 17.27 24.29 -2.22
C ASN A 118 16.11 24.96 -1.48
N SER A 119 16.34 25.35 -0.23
CA SER A 119 15.30 25.94 0.63
C SER A 119 14.65 27.20 0.04
N THR A 120 15.41 28.05 -0.67
CA THR A 120 14.88 29.23 -1.34
C THR A 120 13.95 28.88 -2.50
N GLN A 121 14.33 27.88 -3.31
CA GLN A 121 13.51 27.39 -4.40
C GLN A 121 12.22 26.71 -3.89
N ILE A 122 12.31 25.94 -2.79
CA ILE A 122 11.15 25.32 -2.18
C ILE A 122 10.17 26.39 -1.68
N ARG A 123 10.64 27.37 -0.91
CA ARG A 123 9.80 28.48 -0.41
C ARG A 123 9.15 29.31 -1.53
N SER A 124 9.85 29.49 -2.62
CA SER A 124 9.32 30.21 -3.79
C SER A 124 8.24 29.43 -4.54
N ARG A 125 8.43 28.12 -4.73
CA ARG A 125 7.53 27.25 -5.48
C ARG A 125 6.33 26.76 -4.65
N PHE A 126 6.57 26.52 -3.35
CA PHE A 126 5.61 25.95 -2.39
C PHE A 126 5.60 26.77 -1.08
N PRO A 127 5.07 28.02 -1.13
CA PRO A 127 5.18 28.97 -0.02
C PRO A 127 4.43 28.55 1.24
N GLN A 128 3.53 27.57 1.17
CA GLN A 128 2.84 26.99 2.31
C GLN A 128 3.76 26.18 3.24
N PHE A 129 4.94 25.75 2.75
CA PHE A 129 5.91 25.03 3.59
C PHE A 129 6.91 26.00 4.26
N ARG A 130 7.01 25.94 5.56
CA ARG A 130 8.10 26.55 6.33
C ARG A 130 9.33 25.67 6.28
N ILE A 131 10.29 26.02 5.46
CA ILE A 131 11.51 25.25 5.23
C ILE A 131 12.70 25.94 5.88
N GLN A 132 13.50 25.19 6.67
CA GLN A 132 14.75 25.66 7.25
C GLN A 132 15.81 25.85 6.15
N ASP A 133 16.76 26.78 6.35
CA ASP A 133 17.76 27.11 5.34
C ASP A 133 18.68 25.94 4.97
N SER A 134 18.89 25.00 5.89
CA SER A 134 19.68 23.79 5.67
C SER A 134 18.97 22.73 4.84
N MET A 135 17.66 22.78 4.68
CA MET A 135 16.90 21.72 4.01
C MET A 135 16.99 21.80 2.49
N ILE A 136 16.90 20.63 1.89
CA ILE A 136 16.74 20.46 0.43
C ILE A 136 15.48 19.62 0.15
N GLY A 137 15.03 19.62 -1.09
CA GLY A 137 13.93 18.80 -1.55
C GLY A 137 14.26 18.08 -2.85
N ILE A 138 13.77 16.85 -2.99
CA ILE A 138 13.71 16.15 -4.26
C ILE A 138 12.27 16.29 -4.78
N TYR A 139 12.11 16.95 -5.93
CA TYR A 139 10.82 17.13 -6.55
C TYR A 139 10.65 16.20 -7.76
N GLN A 140 9.47 15.56 -7.86
CA GLN A 140 9.10 14.67 -8.96
C GLN A 140 7.71 15.03 -9.49
N ASP A 141 7.60 15.32 -10.78
CA ASP A 141 6.31 15.55 -11.46
C ASP A 141 5.45 14.28 -11.54
N ASP A 142 6.09 13.11 -11.59
CA ASP A 142 5.41 11.82 -11.76
C ASP A 142 4.71 11.31 -10.50
N THR A 143 4.89 11.99 -9.37
CA THR A 143 4.20 11.67 -8.12
C THR A 143 2.71 12.05 -8.20
N ALA A 144 1.88 11.18 -7.63
CA ALA A 144 0.43 11.32 -7.68
C ALA A 144 -0.23 10.81 -6.39
N VAL A 145 -1.51 11.06 -6.28
CA VAL A 145 -2.37 10.40 -5.31
C VAL A 145 -3.23 9.35 -6.00
N LEU A 146 -3.27 8.16 -5.43
CA LEU A 146 -4.24 7.12 -5.78
C LEU A 146 -5.45 7.24 -4.85
N ASN A 147 -6.67 7.31 -5.44
CA ASN A 147 -7.91 7.20 -4.68
C ASN A 147 -8.11 5.75 -4.24
N ALA A 148 -7.64 5.42 -3.03
CA ALA A 148 -7.40 4.05 -2.63
C ALA A 148 -8.68 3.20 -2.58
N VAL A 149 -9.75 3.69 -1.97
CA VAL A 149 -11.02 2.96 -1.90
C VAL A 149 -11.58 2.72 -3.29
N GLU A 150 -11.55 3.74 -4.15
CA GLU A 150 -12.07 3.62 -5.51
C GLU A 150 -11.18 2.73 -6.38
N CYS A 151 -9.86 2.71 -6.16
CA CYS A 151 -8.96 1.75 -6.82
C CYS A 151 -9.32 0.30 -6.46
N VAL A 152 -9.54 0.00 -5.18
CA VAL A 152 -9.92 -1.34 -4.71
C VAL A 152 -11.26 -1.76 -5.30
N LYS A 153 -12.27 -0.88 -5.22
CA LYS A 153 -13.60 -1.13 -5.81
C LYS A 153 -13.53 -1.35 -7.33
N ALA A 154 -12.77 -0.50 -8.04
CA ALA A 154 -12.61 -0.64 -9.48
C ALA A 154 -12.01 -2.00 -9.86
N MET A 155 -10.94 -2.44 -9.19
CA MET A 155 -10.33 -3.73 -9.43
C MET A 155 -11.30 -4.89 -9.15
N ALA A 156 -12.02 -4.88 -8.02
CA ALA A 156 -12.98 -5.93 -7.67
C ALA A 156 -14.17 -5.96 -8.64
N VAL A 157 -14.75 -4.81 -8.97
CA VAL A 157 -15.87 -4.72 -9.92
C VAL A 157 -15.46 -5.17 -11.32
N LEU A 158 -14.29 -4.77 -11.78
CA LEU A 158 -13.78 -5.20 -13.09
C LEU A 158 -13.44 -6.70 -13.09
N ALA A 159 -12.89 -7.24 -11.98
CA ALA A 159 -12.71 -8.69 -11.85
C ALA A 159 -14.07 -9.43 -12.05
N CYS A 160 -15.13 -8.97 -11.39
CA CYS A 160 -16.48 -9.54 -11.57
C CYS A 160 -17.00 -9.38 -13.01
N ARG A 161 -16.76 -8.24 -13.66
CA ARG A 161 -17.12 -8.06 -15.08
C ARG A 161 -16.38 -9.01 -16.02
N HIS A 162 -15.16 -9.40 -15.66
CA HIS A 162 -14.36 -10.42 -16.36
C HIS A 162 -14.70 -11.86 -15.93
N GLY A 163 -15.72 -12.07 -15.09
CA GLY A 163 -16.23 -13.39 -14.72
C GLY A 163 -15.77 -13.93 -13.37
N ALA A 164 -15.09 -13.13 -12.54
CA ALA A 164 -14.81 -13.53 -11.16
C ALA A 164 -16.09 -13.53 -10.31
N THR A 165 -16.14 -14.44 -9.33
CA THR A 165 -17.17 -14.48 -8.29
C THR A 165 -16.62 -13.83 -7.03
N LEU A 166 -17.20 -12.72 -6.58
CA LEU A 166 -16.91 -12.10 -5.29
C LEU A 166 -17.92 -12.58 -4.26
N LYS A 167 -17.43 -13.04 -3.10
CA LYS A 167 -18.25 -13.34 -1.93
C LYS A 167 -17.74 -12.51 -0.76
N GLU A 168 -18.57 -11.61 -0.31
CA GLU A 168 -18.37 -10.78 0.88
C GLU A 168 -18.93 -11.50 2.12
N ASN A 169 -18.52 -11.04 3.31
CA ASN A 169 -18.91 -11.64 4.58
C ASN A 169 -18.64 -13.17 4.64
N SER A 170 -17.58 -13.58 3.95
CA SER A 170 -17.22 -14.99 3.73
C SER A 170 -15.87 -15.29 4.36
N ARG A 171 -15.87 -15.39 5.69
CA ARG A 171 -14.69 -15.71 6.49
C ARG A 171 -14.22 -17.14 6.23
N VAL A 172 -12.96 -17.30 5.83
CA VAL A 172 -12.33 -18.60 5.68
C VAL A 172 -11.97 -19.17 7.05
N VAL A 173 -12.40 -20.41 7.32
CA VAL A 173 -12.21 -21.13 8.57
C VAL A 173 -11.34 -22.38 8.40
N SER A 174 -11.08 -22.84 7.17
CA SER A 174 -10.19 -23.98 6.93
C SER A 174 -9.59 -23.90 5.52
N ILE A 175 -8.30 -24.26 5.44
CA ILE A 175 -7.56 -24.45 4.19
C ILE A 175 -6.89 -25.82 4.27
N LYS A 176 -7.11 -26.67 3.25
CA LYS A 176 -6.50 -28.02 3.17
C LYS A 176 -6.14 -28.33 1.73
N GLU A 177 -4.94 -28.86 1.52
CA GLU A 177 -4.56 -29.44 0.22
C GLU A 177 -4.95 -30.92 0.17
N ASN A 178 -5.51 -31.32 -0.97
CA ASN A 178 -5.83 -32.70 -1.25
C ASN A 178 -5.75 -32.96 -2.77
N ASN A 179 -4.94 -33.93 -3.16
CA ASN A 179 -4.82 -34.40 -4.54
C ASN A 179 -4.54 -33.27 -5.57
N GLY A 180 -3.66 -32.35 -5.23
CA GLY A 180 -3.28 -31.22 -6.10
C GLY A 180 -4.31 -30.10 -6.21
N MET A 181 -5.36 -30.14 -5.40
CA MET A 181 -6.37 -29.09 -5.27
C MET A 181 -6.33 -28.50 -3.86
N VAL A 182 -6.67 -27.24 -3.72
CA VAL A 182 -6.86 -26.60 -2.42
C VAL A 182 -8.35 -26.56 -2.11
N LYS A 183 -8.72 -27.15 -0.97
CA LYS A 183 -10.08 -27.06 -0.41
C LYS A 183 -10.11 -25.88 0.56
N ILE A 184 -11.04 -24.96 0.35
CA ILE A 184 -11.28 -23.78 1.15
C ILE A 184 -12.67 -23.88 1.74
N ALA A 185 -12.78 -23.74 3.06
CA ALA A 185 -14.09 -23.69 3.73
C ALA A 185 -14.29 -22.34 4.42
N THR A 186 -15.46 -21.77 4.21
CA THR A 186 -16.01 -20.70 5.03
C THR A 186 -16.93 -21.27 6.10
N GLU A 187 -17.59 -20.44 6.90
CA GLU A 187 -18.58 -20.91 7.87
C GLU A 187 -19.75 -21.64 7.23
N ASP A 188 -20.13 -21.24 5.99
CA ASP A 188 -21.34 -21.69 5.32
C ASP A 188 -21.10 -22.58 4.09
N GLU A 189 -19.94 -22.46 3.43
CA GLU A 189 -19.70 -23.07 2.11
C GLU A 189 -18.30 -23.69 2.00
N GLU A 190 -18.16 -24.60 1.04
CA GLU A 190 -16.89 -25.21 0.68
C GLU A 190 -16.59 -25.04 -0.81
N PHE A 191 -15.34 -24.73 -1.13
CA PHE A 191 -14.85 -24.50 -2.48
C PHE A 191 -13.60 -25.33 -2.76
N LEU A 192 -13.38 -25.60 -4.04
CA LEU A 192 -12.15 -26.22 -4.55
C LEU A 192 -11.47 -25.26 -5.54
N ALA A 193 -10.16 -25.07 -5.41
CA ALA A 193 -9.38 -24.31 -6.37
C ALA A 193 -8.10 -25.05 -6.74
N SER A 194 -7.65 -24.89 -7.98
CA SER A 194 -6.34 -25.42 -8.41
C SER A 194 -5.19 -24.63 -7.74
N THR A 195 -5.38 -23.35 -7.52
CA THR A 195 -4.40 -22.47 -6.88
C THR A 195 -5.09 -21.54 -5.88
N LEU A 196 -4.43 -21.29 -4.77
CA LEU A 196 -4.87 -20.33 -3.75
C LEU A 196 -3.90 -19.16 -3.66
N VAL A 197 -4.42 -17.92 -3.59
CA VAL A 197 -3.63 -16.72 -3.28
C VAL A 197 -4.13 -16.13 -1.97
N ILE A 198 -3.25 -16.04 -0.98
CA ILE A 198 -3.53 -15.46 0.33
C ILE A 198 -3.09 -13.99 0.32
N SER A 199 -4.07 -13.07 0.29
CA SER A 199 -3.89 -11.61 0.30
C SER A 199 -4.56 -10.95 1.51
N ALA A 200 -4.51 -11.64 2.66
CA ALA A 200 -5.33 -11.33 3.83
C ALA A 200 -4.75 -10.24 4.76
N GLY A 201 -3.71 -9.52 4.33
CA GLY A 201 -3.15 -8.39 5.10
C GLY A 201 -2.76 -8.81 6.52
N ALA A 202 -3.34 -8.13 7.50
CA ALA A 202 -3.05 -8.39 8.92
C ALA A 202 -3.51 -9.78 9.40
N TRP A 203 -4.43 -10.43 8.70
CA TRP A 203 -4.93 -11.79 9.01
C TRP A 203 -4.14 -12.90 8.33
N ALA A 204 -3.01 -12.60 7.67
CA ALA A 204 -2.25 -13.60 6.93
C ALA A 204 -1.84 -14.80 7.80
N ASN A 205 -1.29 -14.57 9.00
CA ASN A 205 -0.91 -15.68 9.90
C ASN A 205 -2.09 -16.55 10.32
N SER A 206 -3.27 -15.97 10.56
CA SER A 206 -4.46 -16.76 10.93
C SER A 206 -4.87 -17.75 9.82
N LEU A 207 -4.56 -17.47 8.57
CA LEU A 207 -4.79 -18.38 7.45
C LEU A 207 -3.63 -19.36 7.27
N LEU A 208 -2.39 -18.91 7.45
CA LEU A 208 -1.19 -19.74 7.32
C LEU A 208 -1.12 -20.82 8.40
N GLU A 209 -1.67 -20.56 9.60
CA GLU A 209 -1.79 -21.54 10.68
C GLU A 209 -2.57 -22.79 10.27
N HIS A 210 -3.55 -22.70 9.34
CA HIS A 210 -4.22 -23.88 8.78
C HIS A 210 -3.29 -24.81 7.98
N LEU A 211 -2.15 -24.29 7.56
CA LEU A 211 -1.11 -24.99 6.81
C LEU A 211 0.12 -25.31 7.68
N GLY A 212 0.02 -25.09 9.00
CA GLY A 212 1.11 -25.31 9.95
C GLY A 212 2.26 -24.31 9.85
N LEU A 213 2.03 -23.15 9.23
CA LEU A 213 3.03 -22.10 9.03
C LEU A 213 2.67 -20.85 9.82
N THR A 214 3.68 -20.25 10.45
CA THR A 214 3.57 -18.92 11.06
C THR A 214 4.78 -18.10 10.64
N LEU A 215 4.54 -16.87 10.18
CA LEU A 215 5.59 -15.94 9.77
C LEU A 215 5.81 -14.86 10.83
N PRO A 216 7.03 -14.29 10.93
CA PRO A 216 7.36 -13.25 11.92
C PRO A 216 6.75 -11.88 11.56
N LEU A 217 5.44 -11.85 11.33
CA LEU A 217 4.71 -10.65 10.96
C LEU A 217 4.31 -9.86 12.19
N GLN A 218 4.43 -8.54 12.11
CA GLN A 218 4.02 -7.63 13.17
C GLN A 218 2.97 -6.64 12.64
N VAL A 219 1.86 -6.52 13.35
CA VAL A 219 0.80 -5.57 13.01
C VAL A 219 0.96 -4.30 13.83
N ARG A 220 1.01 -3.16 13.16
CA ARG A 220 1.02 -1.82 13.78
C ARG A 220 -0.30 -1.12 13.53
N LYS A 221 -0.78 -0.40 14.55
CA LYS A 221 -1.90 0.53 14.44
C LYS A 221 -1.34 1.92 14.12
N GLU A 222 -1.45 2.33 12.88
CA GLU A 222 -1.06 3.66 12.42
C GLU A 222 -2.26 4.61 12.41
N GLN A 223 -2.00 5.90 12.31
CA GLN A 223 -3.05 6.92 12.28
C GLN A 223 -2.71 8.06 11.34
N TYR A 224 -3.73 8.72 10.84
CA TYR A 224 -3.62 9.91 10.00
C TYR A 224 -4.68 10.94 10.39
N ILE A 225 -4.34 12.21 10.23
CA ILE A 225 -5.11 13.34 10.74
C ILE A 225 -5.34 14.34 9.61
N PHE A 226 -6.54 14.89 9.55
CA PHE A 226 -6.93 15.93 8.62
C PHE A 226 -7.03 17.27 9.35
N PHE A 227 -6.32 18.27 8.82
CA PHE A 227 -6.28 19.62 9.35
C PHE A 227 -7.01 20.59 8.42
N ALA A 228 -7.89 21.43 8.95
CA ALA A 228 -8.56 22.46 8.18
C ALA A 228 -7.54 23.39 7.54
N ALA A 229 -7.73 23.76 6.28
CA ALA A 229 -6.89 24.73 5.59
C ALA A 229 -7.53 26.12 5.64
N HIS A 230 -6.85 27.13 6.23
CA HIS A 230 -7.34 28.49 6.30
C HIS A 230 -7.41 29.17 4.92
N ASN A 231 -6.47 28.82 4.03
CA ASN A 231 -6.50 29.21 2.63
C ASN A 231 -6.51 27.97 1.72
N PRO A 232 -7.66 27.34 1.48
CA PRO A 232 -7.76 26.10 0.72
C PRO A 232 -7.12 26.12 -0.66
N ASP A 233 -7.10 27.28 -1.32
CA ASP A 233 -6.53 27.41 -2.68
C ASP A 233 -5.03 27.13 -2.72
N MET A 234 -4.31 27.37 -1.63
CA MET A 234 -2.87 27.08 -1.51
C MET A 234 -2.56 25.58 -1.42
N PHE A 235 -3.56 24.78 -1.02
CA PHE A 235 -3.39 23.36 -0.71
C PHE A 235 -4.02 22.41 -1.74
N LYS A 236 -4.55 22.93 -2.84
CA LYS A 236 -5.12 22.10 -3.93
C LYS A 236 -4.04 21.34 -4.70
N PRO A 237 -4.37 20.19 -5.31
CA PRO A 237 -3.50 19.54 -6.29
C PRO A 237 -2.98 20.53 -7.35
N GLY A 238 -1.69 20.46 -7.65
CA GLY A 238 -1.02 21.43 -8.54
C GLY A 238 -0.52 22.70 -7.85
N LYS A 239 -0.94 22.99 -6.62
CA LYS A 239 -0.39 24.05 -5.76
C LYS A 239 0.43 23.45 -4.61
N MET A 240 -0.10 22.45 -3.93
CA MET A 240 0.60 21.66 -2.94
C MET A 240 0.90 20.27 -3.53
N PRO A 241 2.17 19.81 -3.55
CA PRO A 241 2.49 18.44 -3.90
C PRO A 241 2.15 17.49 -2.73
N VAL A 242 2.06 16.20 -3.01
CA VAL A 242 2.30 15.20 -1.96
C VAL A 242 3.68 15.46 -1.38
N PHE A 243 3.84 15.32 -0.08
CA PHE A 243 5.16 15.47 0.52
C PHE A 243 5.51 14.32 1.45
N LEU A 244 6.80 14.07 1.57
CA LEU A 244 7.41 13.23 2.58
C LEU A 244 8.53 14.04 3.23
N GLU A 245 8.70 13.90 4.54
CA GLU A 245 9.84 14.44 5.24
C GLU A 245 10.60 13.33 5.95
N TYR A 246 11.85 13.20 5.61
CA TYR A 246 12.75 12.24 6.23
C TYR A 246 13.27 12.76 7.57
N GLY A 247 13.41 11.87 8.54
CA GLY A 247 13.95 12.19 9.86
C GLY A 247 15.39 12.69 9.78
N ARG A 248 15.82 13.41 10.81
CA ARG A 248 17.19 13.95 10.92
C ARG A 248 18.18 12.87 11.37
N GLY A 249 19.40 12.94 10.88
CA GLY A 249 20.50 12.07 11.30
C GLY A 249 20.50 10.68 10.67
N ALA A 250 21.18 9.72 11.32
CA ALA A 250 21.39 8.38 10.80
C ALA A 250 20.10 7.50 10.70
N SER A 251 19.02 7.91 11.36
CA SER A 251 17.74 7.21 11.28
C SER A 251 16.81 7.86 10.24
N ALA A 252 17.29 7.95 9.02
CA ALA A 252 16.63 8.64 7.92
C ALA A 252 15.40 7.85 7.36
N ILE A 253 14.57 7.33 8.23
CA ILE A 253 13.25 6.77 7.87
C ILE A 253 12.31 7.95 7.57
N ILE A 254 11.36 7.77 6.66
CA ILE A 254 10.25 8.72 6.47
C ILE A 254 9.64 9.02 7.85
N GLY A 255 9.72 10.28 8.26
CA GLY A 255 9.15 10.73 9.53
C GLY A 255 7.69 11.08 9.37
N MET A 256 7.42 12.05 8.49
CA MET A 256 6.09 12.58 8.22
C MET A 256 5.78 12.54 6.73
N TYR A 257 4.50 12.48 6.40
CA TYR A 257 4.03 12.61 5.03
C TYR A 257 2.65 13.26 5.00
N GLY A 258 2.29 13.85 3.86
CA GLY A 258 0.97 14.42 3.72
C GLY A 258 0.52 14.62 2.28
N PHE A 259 -0.73 15.04 2.16
CA PHE A 259 -1.45 15.14 0.90
C PHE A 259 -2.09 16.51 0.73
N PRO A 260 -2.19 17.01 -0.51
CA PRO A 260 -3.01 18.19 -0.79
C PRO A 260 -4.49 17.94 -0.47
N LEU A 261 -5.30 18.98 -0.58
CA LEU A 261 -6.76 18.87 -0.50
C LEU A 261 -7.28 17.98 -1.63
N LEU A 262 -8.06 16.96 -1.28
CA LEU A 262 -8.69 16.05 -2.25
C LEU A 262 -10.22 16.13 -2.13
N GLU A 263 -10.79 15.58 -1.08
CA GLU A 263 -12.25 15.41 -0.95
C GLU A 263 -12.88 16.35 0.08
N MET A 264 -12.10 16.81 1.05
CA MET A 264 -12.53 17.78 2.06
C MET A 264 -11.57 18.96 2.08
N ASN A 265 -12.01 20.10 2.62
CA ASN A 265 -11.14 21.27 2.79
C ASN A 265 -10.13 21.07 3.93
N ALA A 266 -9.43 19.95 3.90
CA ALA A 266 -8.47 19.56 4.92
C ALA A 266 -7.25 18.88 4.31
N VAL A 267 -6.08 19.19 4.86
CA VAL A 267 -4.80 18.59 4.51
C VAL A 267 -4.59 17.36 5.38
N LYS A 268 -4.35 16.22 4.76
CA LYS A 268 -4.03 14.99 5.48
C LYS A 268 -2.54 14.95 5.80
N VAL A 269 -2.21 14.73 7.08
CA VAL A 269 -0.83 14.54 7.56
C VAL A 269 -0.76 13.31 8.45
N ALA A 270 0.33 12.57 8.37
CA ALA A 270 0.57 11.42 9.23
C ALA A 270 2.06 11.18 9.48
N ALA A 271 2.37 10.56 10.60
CA ALA A 271 3.66 9.95 10.86
C ALA A 271 3.72 8.54 10.21
N HIS A 272 4.92 8.12 9.80
CA HIS A 272 5.13 6.81 9.19
C HIS A 272 5.84 5.86 10.15
N GLN A 273 5.31 4.64 10.31
CA GLN A 273 5.90 3.60 11.19
C GLN A 273 6.07 4.04 12.65
N ARG A 274 5.13 4.83 13.20
CA ARG A 274 5.19 5.38 14.57
C ARG A 274 4.17 4.78 15.53
N GLY A 275 3.11 4.17 15.00
CA GLY A 275 2.06 3.57 15.83
C GLY A 275 2.53 2.37 16.66
N PRO A 276 1.80 1.98 17.70
CA PRO A 276 2.12 0.81 18.51
C PRO A 276 1.90 -0.51 17.75
N TYR A 277 2.64 -1.55 18.11
CA TYR A 277 2.31 -2.90 17.72
C TYR A 277 1.06 -3.39 18.46
N VAL A 278 0.16 -4.03 17.74
CA VAL A 278 -1.11 -4.51 18.29
C VAL A 278 -1.41 -5.94 17.86
N ARG A 279 -2.12 -6.67 18.71
CA ARG A 279 -2.79 -7.91 18.29
C ARG A 279 -4.13 -7.55 17.65
N LEU A 280 -4.55 -8.27 16.63
CA LEU A 280 -5.82 -8.02 15.95
C LEU A 280 -7.04 -8.07 16.88
N THR A 281 -6.98 -8.94 17.89
CA THR A 281 -8.01 -9.07 18.94
C THR A 281 -8.15 -7.82 19.80
N ASP A 282 -7.09 -7.03 19.93
CA ASP A 282 -6.99 -5.89 20.82
C ASP A 282 -7.09 -4.57 20.06
N ARG A 283 -7.37 -4.63 18.74
CA ARG A 283 -7.47 -3.44 17.91
C ARG A 283 -8.62 -2.53 18.33
N THR A 284 -8.29 -1.26 18.55
CA THR A 284 -9.25 -0.17 18.68
C THR A 284 -9.17 0.78 17.48
N PHE A 285 -10.21 1.60 17.28
CA PHE A 285 -10.21 2.68 16.28
C PHE A 285 -9.92 4.05 16.92
N GLU A 286 -9.59 4.05 18.22
CA GLU A 286 -9.19 5.25 18.93
C GLU A 286 -7.79 5.68 18.55
N LEU A 287 -7.57 7.00 18.54
CA LEU A 287 -6.26 7.59 18.27
C LEU A 287 -5.30 7.38 19.43
N GLU A 288 -4.04 7.19 19.12
CA GLU A 288 -2.94 7.28 20.07
C GLU A 288 -2.64 8.77 20.33
N ARG A 289 -2.84 9.23 21.56
CA ARG A 289 -2.73 10.66 21.92
C ARG A 289 -1.34 11.23 21.65
N ASP A 290 -0.29 10.51 22.02
CA ASP A 290 1.08 10.97 21.84
C ASP A 290 1.44 11.08 20.36
N GLY A 291 1.02 10.11 19.55
CA GLY A 291 1.21 10.15 18.10
C GLY A 291 0.41 11.27 17.43
N ALA A 292 -0.79 11.59 17.93
CA ALA A 292 -1.56 12.73 17.43
C ALA A 292 -0.88 14.05 17.78
N ALA A 293 -0.38 14.20 19.00
CA ALA A 293 0.36 15.38 19.44
C ALA A 293 1.66 15.59 18.65
N GLU A 294 2.38 14.50 18.27
CA GLU A 294 3.55 14.57 17.39
C GLU A 294 3.19 15.16 16.02
N VAL A 295 2.10 14.67 15.41
CA VAL A 295 1.63 15.18 14.11
C VAL A 295 1.18 16.63 14.20
N GLU A 296 0.45 17.01 15.25
CA GLU A 296 0.04 18.42 15.49
C GLU A 296 1.24 19.35 15.67
N ALA A 297 2.26 18.93 16.42
CA ALA A 297 3.48 19.71 16.62
C ALA A 297 4.22 19.91 15.27
N TYR A 298 4.31 18.85 14.46
CA TYR A 298 4.88 18.92 13.14
C TYR A 298 4.11 19.88 12.22
N VAL A 299 2.78 19.81 12.21
CA VAL A 299 1.95 20.69 11.39
C VAL A 299 2.15 22.15 11.77
N ARG A 300 2.21 22.49 13.06
CA ARG A 300 2.51 23.85 13.53
C ARG A 300 3.88 24.34 13.10
N GLU A 301 4.90 23.47 13.13
CA GLU A 301 6.26 23.82 12.68
C GLU A 301 6.32 24.03 11.17
N ARG A 302 5.68 23.14 10.39
CA ARG A 302 5.84 23.07 8.94
C ARG A 302 4.91 23.98 8.16
N PHE A 303 3.71 24.28 8.68
CA PHE A 303 2.67 25.04 7.99
C PHE A 303 2.23 26.29 8.73
N ASP A 304 2.84 26.57 9.90
CA ASP A 304 2.45 27.69 10.76
C ASP A 304 0.94 27.71 11.07
N ASN A 305 0.32 28.87 10.80
CA ASN A 305 -1.11 29.06 10.97
C ASN A 305 -1.93 28.84 9.69
N ASP A 306 -1.32 28.31 8.64
CA ASP A 306 -2.03 28.00 7.39
C ASP A 306 -2.95 26.79 7.52
N LEU A 307 -2.64 25.88 8.45
CA LEU A 307 -3.49 24.76 8.86
C LEU A 307 -4.03 24.98 10.27
N GLY A 308 -5.34 24.77 10.43
CA GLY A 308 -6.09 25.02 11.65
C GLY A 308 -6.37 23.77 12.48
N GLU A 309 -7.61 23.65 12.96
CA GLU A 309 -8.05 22.56 13.82
C GLU A 309 -8.11 21.19 13.09
N ILE A 310 -8.11 20.14 13.88
CA ILE A 310 -8.35 18.78 13.41
C ILE A 310 -9.82 18.65 12.98
N VAL A 311 -10.03 18.31 11.71
CA VAL A 311 -11.35 18.06 11.14
C VAL A 311 -11.77 16.62 11.32
N GLU A 312 -10.83 15.70 11.10
CA GLU A 312 -11.03 14.25 11.16
C GLU A 312 -9.72 13.53 11.45
N ALA A 313 -9.82 12.38 12.06
CA ALA A 313 -8.68 11.51 12.24
C ALA A 313 -9.11 10.03 12.22
N GLN A 314 -8.28 9.17 11.66
CA GLN A 314 -8.58 7.75 11.50
C GLN A 314 -7.34 6.89 11.77
N THR A 315 -7.58 5.61 12.07
CA THR A 315 -6.52 4.61 12.26
C THR A 315 -6.52 3.60 11.12
N CYS A 316 -5.36 3.08 10.79
CA CYS A 316 -5.21 1.97 9.84
C CYS A 316 -4.20 0.94 10.38
N LEU A 317 -4.05 -0.19 9.69
CA LEU A 317 -3.08 -1.20 10.04
C LEU A 317 -1.94 -1.25 9.03
N TYR A 318 -0.71 -1.35 9.53
CA TYR A 318 0.42 -1.83 8.76
C TYR A 318 0.74 -3.26 9.20
N THR A 319 0.99 -4.13 8.25
CA THR A 319 1.49 -5.48 8.52
C THR A 319 2.91 -5.55 8.03
N ASN A 320 3.84 -5.59 8.95
CA ASN A 320 5.26 -5.49 8.70
C ASN A 320 5.94 -6.86 8.72
N THR A 321 6.84 -7.08 7.79
CA THR A 321 7.90 -8.07 7.87
C THR A 321 9.04 -7.52 8.71
N PRO A 322 9.95 -8.35 9.23
CA PRO A 322 11.10 -7.88 10.03
C PRO A 322 12.01 -6.89 9.28
N ASP A 323 12.18 -7.09 7.98
CA ASP A 323 13.03 -6.28 7.09
C ASP A 323 12.25 -5.18 6.34
N LEU A 324 10.95 -5.06 6.58
CA LEU A 324 10.03 -4.13 5.93
C LEU A 324 9.88 -4.33 4.40
N HIS A 325 10.43 -5.39 3.83
CA HIS A 325 10.16 -5.76 2.43
C HIS A 325 8.81 -6.46 2.28
N PHE A 326 8.31 -6.53 1.06
CA PHE A 326 7.07 -7.27 0.77
C PHE A 326 7.27 -8.78 0.91
N LEU A 327 6.17 -9.50 0.97
CA LEU A 327 6.16 -10.95 0.84
C LEU A 327 5.26 -11.32 -0.35
N ILE A 328 5.87 -11.88 -1.39
CA ILE A 328 5.18 -12.34 -2.60
C ILE A 328 5.90 -13.61 -3.07
N ASP A 329 5.36 -14.77 -2.70
CA ASP A 329 6.00 -16.04 -3.04
C ASP A 329 5.03 -17.21 -2.94
N LYS A 330 5.44 -18.36 -3.47
CA LYS A 330 4.82 -19.65 -3.23
C LYS A 330 5.27 -20.20 -1.89
N LEU A 331 4.37 -20.89 -1.20
CA LEU A 331 4.77 -21.60 0.01
C LEU A 331 5.64 -22.81 -0.35
N PRO A 332 6.77 -23.04 0.35
CA PRO A 332 7.73 -24.10 0.00
C PRO A 332 7.12 -25.50 -0.07
N ASP A 333 6.31 -25.85 0.92
CA ASP A 333 5.67 -27.18 1.02
C ASP A 333 4.27 -27.22 0.38
N HIS A 334 3.82 -26.10 -0.16
CA HIS A 334 2.48 -25.93 -0.74
C HIS A 334 2.56 -25.17 -2.08
N PRO A 335 3.07 -25.80 -3.16
CA PRO A 335 3.39 -25.13 -4.42
C PRO A 335 2.18 -24.50 -5.14
N ASN A 336 0.96 -24.90 -4.76
CA ASN A 336 -0.29 -24.34 -5.26
C ASN A 336 -0.82 -23.18 -4.41
N ILE A 337 -0.10 -22.77 -3.36
CA ILE A 337 -0.49 -21.68 -2.48
C ILE A 337 0.54 -20.56 -2.57
N ILE A 338 0.06 -19.35 -2.88
CA ILE A 338 0.85 -18.13 -2.98
C ILE A 338 0.45 -17.21 -1.84
N VAL A 339 1.43 -16.59 -1.21
CA VAL A 339 1.21 -15.46 -0.29
C VAL A 339 1.55 -14.17 -1.02
N SER A 340 0.63 -13.23 -1.03
CA SER A 340 0.79 -11.90 -1.64
C SER A 340 0.39 -10.82 -0.63
N SER A 341 1.08 -10.79 0.47
CA SER A 341 0.92 -9.88 1.62
C SER A 341 1.87 -10.35 2.73
N PRO A 342 2.41 -9.52 3.54
CA PRO A 342 2.15 -8.10 3.78
C PRO A 342 3.00 -7.16 2.90
N CYS A 343 2.79 -5.85 3.10
CA CYS A 343 3.43 -4.81 2.30
C CYS A 343 4.03 -3.69 3.16
N SER A 344 4.24 -3.92 4.43
CA SER A 344 5.01 -3.10 5.39
C SER A 344 4.73 -1.59 5.31
N GLY A 345 3.44 -1.21 5.13
CA GLY A 345 2.99 0.19 5.12
C GLY A 345 3.24 0.98 3.84
N HIS A 346 3.92 0.42 2.82
CA HIS A 346 4.23 1.16 1.60
C HIS A 346 3.82 0.47 0.28
N GLY A 347 3.06 -0.63 0.34
CA GLY A 347 2.74 -1.47 -0.81
C GLY A 347 1.64 -0.98 -1.74
N PHE A 348 0.72 -0.09 -1.31
CA PHE A 348 -0.50 0.22 -2.08
C PHE A 348 -0.21 0.68 -3.52
N LYS A 349 0.77 1.55 -3.74
CA LYS A 349 1.15 2.05 -5.06
C LYS A 349 1.57 0.96 -6.04
N PHE A 350 2.03 -0.17 -5.51
CA PHE A 350 2.42 -1.35 -6.28
C PHE A 350 1.28 -2.37 -6.46
N ALA A 351 0.13 -2.18 -5.80
CA ALA A 351 -0.91 -3.21 -5.70
C ALA A 351 -1.34 -3.76 -7.06
N ILE A 352 -1.54 -2.89 -8.04
CA ILE A 352 -1.92 -3.32 -9.40
C ILE A 352 -0.87 -4.23 -10.04
N LEU A 353 0.42 -3.94 -9.83
CA LEU A 353 1.53 -4.76 -10.34
C LEU A 353 1.71 -6.03 -9.49
N ILE A 354 1.62 -5.93 -8.16
CA ILE A 354 1.69 -7.09 -7.26
C ILE A 354 0.58 -8.08 -7.60
N GLY A 355 -0.63 -7.60 -7.87
CA GLY A 355 -1.73 -8.45 -8.33
C GLY A 355 -1.41 -9.16 -9.64
N LYS A 356 -0.77 -8.47 -10.59
CA LYS A 356 -0.28 -9.09 -11.84
C LYS A 356 0.79 -10.15 -11.56
N ILE A 357 1.76 -9.86 -10.71
CA ILE A 357 2.81 -10.81 -10.30
C ILE A 357 2.19 -12.04 -9.65
N ALA A 358 1.26 -11.86 -8.70
CA ALA A 358 0.58 -12.96 -8.05
C ALA A 358 -0.24 -13.81 -9.04
N ALA A 359 -0.89 -13.18 -10.02
CA ALA A 359 -1.59 -13.87 -11.10
C ALA A 359 -0.63 -14.66 -12.01
N GLU A 360 0.55 -14.11 -12.34
CA GLU A 360 1.59 -14.79 -13.08
C GLU A 360 2.13 -16.02 -12.31
N LEU A 361 2.42 -15.87 -11.02
CA LEU A 361 2.83 -16.98 -10.15
C LEU A 361 1.75 -18.07 -10.06
N ALA A 362 0.48 -17.69 -9.97
CA ALA A 362 -0.65 -18.62 -9.90
C ALA A 362 -0.87 -19.41 -11.20
N THR A 363 -0.56 -18.83 -12.35
CA THR A 363 -0.87 -19.42 -13.66
C THR A 363 0.33 -20.08 -14.33
N THR A 364 1.51 -19.46 -14.24
CA THR A 364 2.73 -19.91 -14.95
C THR A 364 3.82 -20.38 -13.99
N GLY A 365 3.65 -20.14 -12.71
CA GLY A 365 4.61 -20.48 -11.66
C GLY A 365 5.81 -19.53 -11.54
N LYS A 366 5.91 -18.50 -12.36
CA LYS A 366 7.01 -17.52 -12.36
C LYS A 366 6.53 -16.16 -12.81
N SER A 367 7.28 -15.11 -12.45
CA SER A 367 7.08 -13.76 -12.94
C SER A 367 8.38 -13.22 -13.58
N ASN A 368 8.25 -12.28 -14.51
CA ASN A 368 9.40 -11.61 -15.14
C ASN A 368 9.87 -10.37 -14.36
N TYR A 369 9.16 -10.01 -13.30
CA TYR A 369 9.54 -8.88 -12.44
C TYR A 369 10.57 -9.30 -11.39
N PRO A 370 11.45 -8.41 -10.92
CA PRO A 370 12.48 -8.72 -9.93
C PRO A 370 11.85 -8.88 -8.53
N ILE A 371 11.45 -10.10 -8.19
CA ILE A 371 10.76 -10.40 -6.92
C ILE A 371 11.60 -11.20 -5.92
N SER A 372 12.86 -11.50 -6.22
CA SER A 372 13.73 -12.28 -5.33
C SER A 372 13.89 -11.66 -3.95
N LEU A 373 13.81 -10.31 -3.86
CA LEU A 373 13.81 -9.58 -2.59
C LEU A 373 12.58 -9.90 -1.71
N PHE A 374 11.52 -10.49 -2.28
CA PHE A 374 10.22 -10.72 -1.64
C PHE A 374 9.93 -12.20 -1.36
N GLU A 375 10.93 -13.07 -1.58
CA GLU A 375 10.79 -14.50 -1.33
C GLU A 375 10.63 -14.83 0.15
N ILE A 376 9.83 -15.84 0.45
CA ILE A 376 9.54 -16.28 1.82
C ILE A 376 10.77 -16.89 2.50
N SER A 377 11.72 -17.44 1.72
CA SER A 377 12.94 -18.07 2.22
C SER A 377 13.73 -17.20 3.20
N ARG A 378 13.74 -15.87 3.00
CA ARG A 378 14.41 -14.92 3.89
C ARG A 378 13.81 -14.82 5.31
N MET A 379 12.57 -15.30 5.48
CA MET A 379 11.87 -15.32 6.78
C MET A 379 11.90 -16.68 7.45
N LEU A 380 12.21 -17.74 6.71
CA LEU A 380 12.25 -19.12 7.19
C LEU A 380 13.68 -19.57 7.56
N ALA A 381 14.70 -18.79 7.19
CA ALA A 381 16.07 -19.11 7.55
C ALA A 381 16.23 -19.08 9.09
N PRO A 382 16.91 -20.05 9.68
CA PRO A 382 17.24 -20.01 11.11
C PRO A 382 18.14 -18.79 11.37
N ASN A 383 17.80 -18.01 12.40
CA ASN A 383 18.62 -16.93 12.94
C ASN A 383 19.98 -17.44 13.43
#